data_9f7e7acf21126b19dd2bf13cabd472f6
#
_entry.id   9f7e7acf21126b19dd2bf13cabd472f6
#
_cell.length_a   1.000
_cell.length_b   1.000
_cell.length_c   1.000
_cell.angle_alpha   90.00
_cell.angle_beta   90.00
_cell.angle_gamma   90.00
#
_symmetry.space_group_name_H-M   'P 1'
#
loop_
_entity.id
_entity.type
_entity.pdbx_description
1 polymer ?
#
loop_
_entity_poly.entity_id
_entity_poly.type
_entity_poly.pdbx_seq_one_letter_code
_entity_poly.pdbx_strand_id
1 'polypeptide(L)'
;MSDGMRDIQNAVLECVEVSIQELKKGNSGLEMDDWNLDSALHRNFDTIIRRQLDPVWHRTSFRTRQIVRDLTLLRSILHSLLAYDAVTFLKYLDTVLAASSPPPGSTRQNQSPWLFLDAAHVIFDTARRRVYTGKLAPGGDVTESLHPVLEELPKWAVLAEVLDEIERDSYFNPVAADESNGGILVMCGDQGTCAQVREYLQTMWVRPSEQDKRDVPEEEDSDDGKPTANFMMRRNLRNYLAWKRDFARVSASLFTENQKSINGQELRHNG
;
A
#
# COMPACT_ATOMS: atom_id res chain seq x y z
N MET A 1 3.28 -15.21 -5.58
CA MET A 1 3.81 -13.90 -5.16
C MET A 1 4.99 -13.56 -6.07
N SER A 2 5.05 -12.35 -6.63
CA SER A 2 6.19 -11.91 -7.45
C SER A 2 7.45 -11.70 -6.61
N ASP A 3 8.60 -11.52 -7.26
CA ASP A 3 9.86 -11.25 -6.56
C ASP A 3 9.81 -9.89 -5.85
N GLY A 4 9.28 -8.84 -6.51
CA GLY A 4 9.09 -7.54 -5.88
C GLY A 4 8.16 -7.57 -4.67
N MET A 5 7.10 -8.37 -4.68
CA MET A 5 6.25 -8.58 -3.50
C MET A 5 7.00 -9.30 -2.38
N ARG A 6 7.87 -10.25 -2.72
CA ARG A 6 8.70 -10.98 -1.74
C ARG A 6 9.72 -10.06 -1.07
N ASP A 7 10.37 -9.20 -1.85
CA ASP A 7 11.32 -8.23 -1.34
C ASP A 7 10.65 -7.27 -0.34
N ILE A 8 9.47 -6.75 -0.69
CA ILE A 8 8.68 -5.89 0.20
C ILE A 8 8.28 -6.67 1.47
N GLN A 9 7.79 -7.90 1.33
CA GLN A 9 7.42 -8.73 2.48
C GLN A 9 8.59 -8.91 3.44
N ASN A 10 9.75 -9.31 2.94
CA ASN A 10 10.95 -9.53 3.76
C ASN A 10 11.38 -8.24 4.46
N ALA A 11 11.36 -7.11 3.75
CA ALA A 11 11.71 -5.81 4.33
C ALA A 11 10.71 -5.37 5.42
N VAL A 12 9.41 -5.61 5.24
CA VAL A 12 8.41 -5.32 6.28
C VAL A 12 8.60 -6.22 7.49
N LEU A 13 8.90 -7.51 7.30
CA LEU A 13 9.18 -8.45 8.40
C LEU A 13 10.42 -8.04 9.19
N GLU A 14 11.46 -7.55 8.53
CA GLU A 14 12.65 -6.97 9.17
C GLU A 14 12.28 -5.74 10.02
N CYS A 15 11.47 -4.82 9.49
CA CYS A 15 10.97 -3.67 10.25
C CYS A 15 10.16 -4.09 11.49
N VAL A 16 9.33 -5.15 11.36
CA VAL A 16 8.56 -5.71 12.48
C VAL A 16 9.49 -6.28 13.55
N GLU A 17 10.48 -7.07 13.15
CA GLU A 17 11.42 -7.68 14.07
C GLU A 17 12.21 -6.64 14.86
N VAL A 18 12.79 -5.64 14.18
CA VAL A 18 13.50 -4.53 14.82
C VAL A 18 12.57 -3.77 15.78
N SER A 19 11.33 -3.51 15.39
CA SER A 19 10.34 -2.84 16.23
C SER A 19 10.01 -3.64 17.50
N ILE A 20 9.87 -4.96 17.40
CA ILE A 20 9.66 -5.86 18.55
C ILE A 20 10.87 -5.82 19.49
N GLN A 21 12.08 -5.89 18.96
CA GLN A 21 13.32 -5.83 19.76
C GLN A 21 13.43 -4.50 20.52
N GLU A 22 13.11 -3.38 19.86
CA GLU A 22 13.06 -2.06 20.50
C GLU A 22 11.99 -2.01 21.61
N LEU A 23 10.81 -2.59 21.36
CA LEU A 23 9.73 -2.66 22.34
C LEU A 23 10.14 -3.46 23.58
N LYS A 24 10.83 -4.58 23.38
CA LYS A 24 11.39 -5.41 24.48
C LYS A 24 12.42 -4.64 25.32
N LYS A 25 13.34 -3.95 24.65
CA LYS A 25 14.36 -3.14 25.36
C LYS A 25 13.75 -2.05 26.22
N GLY A 26 12.69 -1.40 25.74
CA GLY A 26 12.00 -0.32 26.45
C GLY A 26 11.11 -0.77 27.63
N ASN A 27 10.82 -2.07 27.77
CA ASN A 27 9.82 -2.61 28.69
C ASN A 27 10.31 -3.88 29.40
N SER A 28 11.57 -3.92 29.84
CA SER A 28 12.25 -5.10 30.39
C SER A 28 11.61 -5.71 31.65
N GLY A 29 10.62 -5.06 32.26
CA GLY A 29 9.87 -5.56 33.42
C GLY A 29 8.58 -6.28 33.08
N LEU A 30 8.28 -6.52 31.81
CA LEU A 30 7.06 -7.19 31.34
C LEU A 30 7.37 -8.61 30.86
N GLU A 31 6.36 -9.47 30.94
CA GLU A 31 6.39 -10.82 30.37
C GLU A 31 6.25 -10.69 28.84
N MET A 32 7.31 -11.00 28.08
CA MET A 32 7.41 -10.71 26.65
C MET A 32 7.69 -11.96 25.79
N ASP A 33 7.40 -13.14 26.32
CA ASP A 33 7.66 -14.41 25.62
C ASP A 33 6.87 -14.50 24.29
N ASP A 34 5.64 -13.98 24.30
CA ASP A 34 4.76 -13.93 23.11
C ASP A 34 5.08 -12.79 22.14
N TRP A 35 6.06 -11.94 22.44
CA TRP A 35 6.44 -10.81 21.59
C TRP A 35 7.52 -11.28 20.60
N ASN A 36 7.11 -11.99 19.59
CA ASN A 36 7.98 -12.49 18.53
C ASN A 36 7.33 -12.23 17.17
N LEU A 37 8.09 -12.50 16.10
CA LEU A 37 7.65 -12.24 14.73
C LEU A 37 6.41 -13.05 14.36
N ASP A 38 6.35 -14.31 14.75
CA ASP A 38 5.21 -15.19 14.43
C ASP A 38 3.93 -14.66 15.10
N SER A 39 4.00 -14.30 16.38
CA SER A 39 2.88 -13.70 17.09
C SER A 39 2.46 -12.34 16.49
N ALA A 40 3.43 -11.54 16.03
CA ALA A 40 3.17 -10.22 15.43
C ALA A 40 2.35 -10.30 14.15
N LEU A 41 2.40 -11.40 13.42
CA LEU A 41 1.62 -11.63 12.20
C LEU A 41 0.17 -12.04 12.51
N HIS A 42 -0.12 -12.51 13.71
CA HIS A 42 -1.47 -12.89 14.11
C HIS A 42 -2.34 -11.66 14.39
N ARG A 43 -3.61 -11.76 13.99
CA ARG A 43 -4.61 -10.69 14.16
C ARG A 43 -4.78 -10.25 15.63
N ASN A 44 -4.53 -11.15 16.57
CA ASN A 44 -4.69 -10.90 18.00
C ASN A 44 -3.48 -10.25 18.69
N PHE A 45 -2.38 -10.03 17.97
CA PHE A 45 -1.15 -9.48 18.54
C PHE A 45 -1.36 -8.13 19.21
N ASP A 46 -2.14 -7.24 18.61
CA ASP A 46 -2.49 -5.94 19.20
C ASP A 46 -3.23 -6.09 20.52
N THR A 47 -4.09 -7.11 20.63
CA THR A 47 -4.84 -7.40 21.86
C THR A 47 -3.91 -7.93 22.96
N ILE A 48 -2.93 -8.77 22.59
CA ILE A 48 -1.94 -9.31 23.53
C ILE A 48 -1.09 -8.16 24.08
N ILE A 49 -0.51 -7.32 23.20
CA ILE A 49 0.30 -6.18 23.61
C ILE A 49 -0.50 -5.19 24.46
N ARG A 50 -1.72 -4.85 24.07
CA ARG A 50 -2.57 -3.93 24.83
C ARG A 50 -2.85 -4.49 26.22
N ARG A 51 -3.27 -5.75 26.33
CA ARG A 51 -3.55 -6.38 27.63
C ARG A 51 -2.35 -6.33 28.57
N GLN A 52 -1.14 -6.50 28.06
CA GLN A 52 0.08 -6.46 28.87
C GLN A 52 0.52 -5.03 29.20
N LEU A 53 0.31 -4.07 28.29
CA LEU A 53 0.69 -2.68 28.48
C LEU A 53 -0.38 -1.85 29.19
N ASP A 54 -1.67 -2.20 29.17
CA ASP A 54 -2.76 -1.45 29.77
C ASP A 54 -2.52 -1.09 31.24
N PRO A 55 -2.05 -2.00 32.11
CA PRO A 55 -1.78 -1.69 33.51
C PRO A 55 -0.70 -0.63 33.70
N VAL A 56 0.24 -0.56 32.79
CA VAL A 56 1.40 0.35 32.82
C VAL A 56 1.34 1.48 31.79
N TRP A 57 0.23 1.54 31.01
CA TRP A 57 0.09 2.47 29.86
C TRP A 57 0.36 3.92 30.22
N HIS A 58 -0.06 4.37 31.40
CA HIS A 58 0.18 5.72 31.90
C HIS A 58 1.66 6.03 32.16
N ARG A 59 2.49 5.00 32.36
CA ARG A 59 3.95 5.10 32.60
C ARG A 59 4.76 4.80 31.32
N THR A 60 4.13 4.28 30.25
CA THR A 60 4.85 3.97 29.02
C THR A 60 5.36 5.23 28.34
N SER A 61 6.57 5.14 27.79
CA SER A 61 7.17 6.23 27.02
C SER A 61 6.37 6.53 25.75
N PHE A 62 6.50 7.75 25.23
CA PHE A 62 5.96 8.10 23.93
C PHE A 62 6.47 7.14 22.82
N ARG A 63 7.76 6.79 22.88
CA ARG A 63 8.40 5.85 21.95
C ARG A 63 7.75 4.47 21.97
N THR A 64 7.48 3.91 23.16
CA THR A 64 6.77 2.63 23.30
C THR A 64 5.40 2.66 22.61
N ARG A 65 4.63 3.72 22.86
CA ARG A 65 3.30 3.91 22.24
C ARG A 65 3.38 4.05 20.72
N GLN A 66 4.43 4.71 20.22
CA GLN A 66 4.66 4.87 18.80
C GLN A 66 4.98 3.51 18.15
N ILE A 67 5.88 2.72 18.75
CA ILE A 67 6.25 1.39 18.23
C ILE A 67 5.02 0.46 18.17
N VAL A 68 4.13 0.50 19.17
CA VAL A 68 2.90 -0.30 19.13
C VAL A 68 2.01 0.09 17.95
N ARG A 69 1.89 1.38 17.65
CA ARG A 69 1.15 1.86 16.46
C ARG A 69 1.85 1.43 15.16
N ASP A 70 3.17 1.51 15.13
CA ASP A 70 3.99 1.13 13.97
C ASP A 70 3.84 -0.36 13.64
N LEU A 71 3.80 -1.24 14.64
CA LEU A 71 3.55 -2.67 14.44
C LEU A 71 2.18 -2.93 13.80
N THR A 72 1.15 -2.22 14.23
CA THR A 72 -0.18 -2.29 13.60
C THR A 72 -0.13 -1.81 12.15
N LEU A 73 0.60 -0.71 11.89
CA LEU A 73 0.77 -0.14 10.55
C LEU A 73 1.54 -1.09 9.63
N LEU A 74 2.66 -1.65 10.09
CA LEU A 74 3.49 -2.60 9.31
C LEU A 74 2.69 -3.84 8.91
N ARG A 75 1.85 -4.36 9.81
CA ARG A 75 0.92 -5.45 9.48
C ARG A 75 -0.13 -5.03 8.45
N SER A 76 -0.65 -3.82 8.54
CA SER A 76 -1.57 -3.28 7.53
C SER A 76 -0.89 -3.14 6.16
N ILE A 77 0.41 -2.80 6.11
CA ILE A 77 1.20 -2.78 4.88
C ILE A 77 1.30 -4.19 4.27
N LEU A 78 1.57 -5.23 5.06
CA LEU A 78 1.59 -6.62 4.58
C LEU A 78 0.23 -7.06 4.03
N HIS A 79 -0.85 -6.73 4.72
CA HIS A 79 -2.19 -7.03 4.24
C HIS A 79 -2.48 -6.33 2.91
N SER A 80 -2.17 -5.04 2.82
CA SER A 80 -2.40 -4.23 1.61
C SER A 80 -1.55 -4.71 0.43
N LEU A 81 -0.32 -5.18 0.67
CA LEU A 81 0.55 -5.77 -0.36
C LEU A 81 -0.11 -6.98 -1.05
N LEU A 82 -0.83 -7.79 -0.29
CA LEU A 82 -1.50 -8.99 -0.79
C LEU A 82 -2.91 -8.70 -1.34
N ALA A 83 -3.55 -7.65 -0.86
CA ALA A 83 -4.94 -7.33 -1.19
C ALA A 83 -5.06 -6.44 -2.43
N TYR A 84 -4.23 -5.41 -2.56
CA TYR A 84 -4.39 -4.34 -3.55
C TYR A 84 -3.40 -4.46 -4.71
N ASP A 85 -3.78 -3.90 -5.87
CA ASP A 85 -2.89 -3.73 -7.02
C ASP A 85 -1.67 -2.86 -6.68
N ALA A 86 -0.62 -2.95 -7.50
CA ALA A 86 0.64 -2.26 -7.23
C ALA A 86 0.47 -0.72 -7.16
N VAL A 87 -0.42 -0.14 -7.96
CA VAL A 87 -0.66 1.31 -7.98
C VAL A 87 -1.38 1.77 -6.73
N THR A 88 -2.45 1.06 -6.33
CA THR A 88 -3.20 1.35 -5.10
C THR A 88 -2.32 1.14 -3.87
N PHE A 89 -1.48 0.10 -3.87
CA PHE A 89 -0.51 -0.14 -2.81
C PHE A 89 0.53 0.99 -2.71
N LEU A 90 1.08 1.45 -3.84
CA LEU A 90 2.02 2.59 -3.85
C LEU A 90 1.36 3.88 -3.31
N LYS A 91 0.12 4.16 -3.73
CA LYS A 91 -0.64 5.30 -3.22
C LYS A 91 -0.86 5.21 -1.71
N TYR A 92 -1.15 4.02 -1.20
CA TYR A 92 -1.29 3.79 0.24
C TYR A 92 0.03 4.08 0.98
N LEU A 93 1.16 3.61 0.47
CA LEU A 93 2.48 3.90 1.05
C LEU A 93 2.82 5.39 1.04
N ASP A 94 2.51 6.11 -0.04
CA ASP A 94 2.69 7.58 -0.10
C ASP A 94 1.86 8.29 0.99
N THR A 95 0.63 7.81 1.25
CA THR A 95 -0.22 8.35 2.34
C THR A 95 0.36 8.06 3.71
N VAL A 96 0.91 6.86 3.91
CA VAL A 96 1.60 6.48 5.16
C VAL A 96 2.81 7.37 5.40
N LEU A 97 3.63 7.59 4.36
CA LEU A 97 4.81 8.45 4.45
C LEU A 97 4.42 9.91 4.76
N ALA A 98 3.41 10.43 4.10
CA ALA A 98 2.90 11.77 4.33
C ALA A 98 2.35 11.96 5.77
N ALA A 99 1.59 10.98 6.27
CA ALA A 99 1.04 10.98 7.62
C ALA A 99 2.13 10.84 8.71
N SER A 100 3.26 10.22 8.37
CA SER A 100 4.41 10.04 9.26
C SER A 100 5.40 11.20 9.20
N SER A 101 5.24 12.12 8.25
CA SER A 101 6.09 13.31 8.14
C SER A 101 5.75 14.30 9.27
N PRO A 102 6.76 14.87 9.95
CA PRO A 102 6.50 15.84 11.01
C PRO A 102 5.83 17.09 10.43
N PRO A 103 4.88 17.68 11.13
CA PRO A 103 4.35 18.99 10.74
C PRO A 103 5.45 20.04 10.68
N PRO A 104 5.30 21.06 9.81
CA PRO A 104 6.29 22.14 9.69
C PRO A 104 6.62 22.76 11.05
N GLY A 105 7.91 22.81 11.39
CA GLY A 105 8.39 23.36 12.67
C GLY A 105 8.46 22.37 13.84
N SER A 106 8.05 21.12 13.66
CA SER A 106 8.24 20.09 14.69
C SER A 106 9.60 19.39 14.56
N THR A 107 10.17 18.98 15.70
CA THR A 107 11.43 18.23 15.72
C THR A 107 11.22 16.80 15.24
N ARG A 108 12.24 16.21 14.57
CA ARG A 108 12.26 14.81 14.08
C ARG A 108 11.99 13.75 15.17
N GLN A 109 11.91 14.14 16.43
CA GLN A 109 11.76 13.23 17.56
C GLN A 109 10.43 12.44 17.57
N ASN A 110 9.45 12.84 16.75
CA ASN A 110 8.13 12.22 16.71
C ASN A 110 7.91 11.30 15.48
N GLN A 111 8.94 11.04 14.67
CA GLN A 111 8.82 10.13 13.55
C GLN A 111 8.92 8.67 13.97
N SER A 112 8.22 7.81 13.26
CA SER A 112 8.26 6.36 13.43
C SER A 112 9.68 5.82 13.23
N PRO A 113 10.28 5.11 14.20
CA PRO A 113 11.67 4.64 14.11
C PRO A 113 11.94 3.74 12.91
N TRP A 114 10.97 2.92 12.50
CA TRP A 114 11.13 1.98 11.39
C TRP A 114 11.38 2.68 10.04
N LEU A 115 10.94 3.93 9.86
CA LEU A 115 11.17 4.70 8.63
C LEU A 115 12.64 5.02 8.36
N PHE A 116 13.49 4.92 9.37
CA PHE A 116 14.94 5.17 9.26
C PHE A 116 15.76 3.90 8.98
N LEU A 117 15.10 2.74 8.90
CA LEU A 117 15.75 1.48 8.56
C LEU A 117 15.99 1.40 7.04
N ASP A 118 17.07 0.73 6.64
CA ASP A 118 17.33 0.43 5.23
C ASP A 118 16.19 -0.40 4.62
N ALA A 119 15.61 -1.30 5.39
CA ALA A 119 14.44 -2.07 5.00
C ALA A 119 13.24 -1.18 4.60
N ALA A 120 13.02 -0.04 5.27
CA ALA A 120 11.98 0.89 4.87
C ALA A 120 12.23 1.48 3.47
N HIS A 121 13.47 1.83 3.15
CA HIS A 121 13.82 2.28 1.80
C HIS A 121 13.54 1.22 0.74
N VAL A 122 13.81 -0.06 1.05
CA VAL A 122 13.47 -1.18 0.15
C VAL A 122 11.96 -1.26 -0.08
N ILE A 123 11.13 -1.10 0.96
CA ILE A 123 9.66 -1.12 0.83
C ILE A 123 9.19 -0.06 -0.18
N PHE A 124 9.57 1.20 0.02
CA PHE A 124 9.10 2.32 -0.81
C PHE A 124 9.67 2.28 -2.23
N ASP A 125 10.95 1.96 -2.39
CA ASP A 125 11.60 1.94 -3.71
C ASP A 125 11.11 0.76 -4.56
N THR A 126 10.97 -0.44 -3.96
CA THR A 126 10.45 -1.61 -4.67
C THR A 126 8.98 -1.44 -5.02
N ALA A 127 8.16 -0.88 -4.14
CA ALA A 127 6.76 -0.57 -4.44
C ALA A 127 6.64 0.38 -5.63
N ARG A 128 7.48 1.42 -5.69
CA ARG A 128 7.52 2.35 -6.83
C ARG A 128 7.93 1.64 -8.12
N ARG A 129 9.01 0.82 -8.08
CA ARG A 129 9.52 0.08 -9.25
C ARG A 129 8.51 -0.93 -9.81
N ARG A 130 7.63 -1.48 -9.00
CA ARG A 130 6.51 -2.34 -9.44
C ARG A 130 5.46 -1.58 -10.26
N VAL A 131 5.39 -0.25 -10.10
CA VAL A 131 4.42 0.60 -10.81
C VAL A 131 5.05 1.28 -12.01
N TYR A 132 6.21 1.91 -11.81
CA TYR A 132 6.95 2.60 -12.87
C TYR A 132 8.44 2.71 -12.54
N THR A 133 9.25 2.89 -13.58
CA THR A 133 10.66 3.27 -13.50
C THR A 133 10.87 4.69 -14.03
N GLY A 134 12.05 5.25 -13.79
CA GLY A 134 12.34 6.64 -14.14
C GLY A 134 12.03 7.62 -13.02
N LYS A 135 11.97 8.91 -13.34
CA LYS A 135 11.78 10.01 -12.38
C LYS A 135 10.56 10.85 -12.75
N LEU A 136 9.80 11.27 -11.76
CA LEU A 136 8.82 12.34 -11.93
C LEU A 136 9.50 13.70 -11.85
N ALA A 137 9.00 14.67 -12.59
CA ALA A 137 9.42 16.06 -12.45
C ALA A 137 9.08 16.61 -11.07
N PRO A 138 9.78 17.66 -10.59
CA PRO A 138 9.36 18.38 -9.41
C PRO A 138 7.91 18.86 -9.58
N GLY A 139 7.03 18.47 -8.66
CA GLY A 139 5.59 18.75 -8.77
C GLY A 139 4.74 17.58 -9.26
N GLY A 140 5.36 16.41 -9.56
CA GLY A 140 4.65 15.17 -9.90
C GLY A 140 4.21 15.08 -11.36
N ASP A 141 4.73 15.95 -12.24
CA ASP A 141 4.45 15.84 -13.67
C ASP A 141 5.18 14.67 -14.31
N VAL A 142 4.55 14.06 -15.32
CA VAL A 142 5.12 12.95 -16.08
C VAL A 142 6.27 13.46 -16.94
N THR A 143 7.42 12.78 -16.88
CA THR A 143 8.57 13.04 -17.74
C THR A 143 8.62 11.99 -18.85
N GLU A 144 9.32 12.31 -19.95
CA GLU A 144 9.59 11.35 -21.04
C GLU A 144 10.36 10.10 -20.56
N SER A 145 11.03 10.20 -19.40
CA SER A 145 11.79 9.11 -18.81
C SER A 145 10.95 8.19 -17.88
N LEU A 146 9.65 8.43 -17.75
CA LEU A 146 8.78 7.58 -16.95
C LEU A 146 8.30 6.40 -17.79
N HIS A 147 8.70 5.21 -17.38
CA HIS A 147 8.29 3.96 -18.01
C HIS A 147 7.37 3.18 -17.05
N PRO A 148 6.13 2.89 -17.44
CA PRO A 148 5.20 2.10 -16.63
C PRO A 148 5.65 0.63 -16.63
N VAL A 149 5.66 0.01 -15.46
CA VAL A 149 5.90 -1.43 -15.26
C VAL A 149 4.59 -2.15 -15.00
N LEU A 150 3.72 -1.58 -14.17
CA LEU A 150 2.36 -2.04 -13.88
C LEU A 150 2.29 -3.53 -13.52
N GLU A 151 3.11 -3.96 -12.58
CA GLU A 151 3.15 -5.36 -12.14
C GLU A 151 1.78 -5.82 -11.63
N GLU A 152 1.22 -6.83 -12.28
CA GLU A 152 -0.09 -7.39 -11.93
C GLU A 152 -0.02 -8.29 -10.69
N LEU A 153 -1.13 -8.39 -9.97
CA LEU A 153 -1.24 -9.36 -8.89
C LEU A 153 -1.34 -10.78 -9.44
N PRO A 154 -0.44 -11.70 -9.08
CA PRO A 154 -0.47 -13.08 -9.59
C PRO A 154 -1.79 -13.81 -9.34
N LYS A 155 -2.50 -13.46 -8.27
CA LYS A 155 -3.80 -14.06 -7.93
C LYS A 155 -4.91 -13.74 -8.94
N TRP A 156 -4.78 -12.66 -9.73
CA TRP A 156 -5.79 -12.32 -10.74
C TRP A 156 -5.72 -13.23 -11.95
N ALA A 157 -4.51 -13.58 -12.39
CA ALA A 157 -4.34 -14.59 -13.43
C ALA A 157 -4.94 -15.94 -13.00
N VAL A 158 -4.64 -16.38 -11.77
CA VAL A 158 -5.23 -17.61 -11.20
C VAL A 158 -6.76 -17.51 -11.11
N LEU A 159 -7.30 -16.36 -10.72
CA LEU A 159 -8.77 -16.17 -10.69
C LEU A 159 -9.36 -16.32 -12.09
N ALA A 160 -8.74 -15.73 -13.12
CA ALA A 160 -9.21 -15.85 -14.49
C ALA A 160 -9.15 -17.30 -15.00
N GLU A 161 -8.06 -18.02 -14.69
CA GLU A 161 -7.91 -19.45 -15.02
C GLU A 161 -9.00 -20.30 -14.36
N VAL A 162 -9.27 -20.09 -13.07
CA VAL A 162 -10.33 -20.83 -12.35
C VAL A 162 -11.71 -20.54 -12.92
N LEU A 163 -12.01 -19.30 -13.29
CA LEU A 163 -13.28 -18.94 -13.91
C LEU A 163 -13.45 -19.59 -15.28
N ASP A 164 -12.40 -19.60 -16.10
CA ASP A 164 -12.39 -20.26 -17.40
C ASP A 164 -12.54 -21.78 -17.28
N GLU A 165 -11.92 -22.41 -16.27
CA GLU A 165 -12.07 -23.83 -15.96
C GLU A 165 -13.52 -24.16 -15.58
N ILE A 166 -14.15 -23.38 -14.71
CA ILE A 166 -15.55 -23.57 -14.30
C ILE A 166 -16.49 -23.41 -15.52
N GLU A 167 -16.25 -22.40 -16.37
CA GLU A 167 -17.07 -22.18 -17.56
C GLU A 167 -16.95 -23.36 -18.53
N ARG A 168 -15.74 -23.86 -18.76
CA ARG A 168 -15.51 -25.07 -19.60
C ARG A 168 -16.18 -26.32 -19.02
N ASP A 169 -16.02 -26.54 -17.70
CA ASP A 169 -16.66 -27.72 -17.07
C ASP A 169 -18.18 -27.63 -17.15
N SER A 170 -18.78 -26.47 -16.92
CA SER A 170 -20.22 -26.24 -17.07
C SER A 170 -20.72 -26.50 -18.52
N TYR A 171 -19.88 -26.18 -19.51
CA TYR A 171 -20.22 -26.42 -20.92
C TYR A 171 -20.17 -27.91 -21.30
N PHE A 172 -19.15 -28.66 -20.86
CA PHE A 172 -18.96 -30.06 -21.19
C PHE A 172 -19.79 -31.02 -20.32
N ASN A 173 -20.08 -30.61 -19.08
CA ASN A 173 -20.84 -31.39 -18.11
C ASN A 173 -22.05 -30.58 -17.63
N PRO A 174 -23.05 -30.29 -18.51
CA PRO A 174 -24.20 -29.53 -18.09
C PRO A 174 -24.96 -30.34 -17.02
N VAL A 175 -24.90 -29.87 -15.79
CA VAL A 175 -25.70 -30.40 -14.67
C VAL A 175 -27.17 -30.22 -15.08
N ALA A 176 -27.94 -31.30 -15.06
CA ALA A 176 -29.37 -31.29 -15.40
C ALA A 176 -30.01 -30.12 -14.61
N ALA A 177 -30.78 -29.29 -15.31
CA ALA A 177 -31.38 -28.03 -14.92
C ALA A 177 -31.83 -28.03 -13.44
N ASP A 178 -30.89 -27.89 -12.57
CA ASP A 178 -31.14 -27.55 -11.17
C ASP A 178 -31.27 -26.01 -11.11
N GLU A 179 -32.04 -25.54 -10.16
CA GLU A 179 -32.42 -24.13 -9.97
C GLU A 179 -31.23 -23.20 -9.67
N SER A 180 -30.01 -23.73 -9.67
CA SER A 180 -28.77 -22.94 -9.57
C SER A 180 -28.55 -22.20 -10.90
N ASN A 181 -28.66 -20.91 -10.85
CA ASN A 181 -28.63 -19.97 -11.98
C ASN A 181 -27.25 -19.91 -12.70
N GLY A 182 -26.37 -20.90 -12.51
CA GLY A 182 -25.00 -20.91 -13.06
C GLY A 182 -24.12 -19.75 -12.58
N GLY A 183 -24.57 -19.04 -11.55
CA GLY A 183 -23.84 -17.88 -11.02
C GLY A 183 -22.63 -18.28 -10.16
N ILE A 184 -21.49 -17.60 -10.39
CA ILE A 184 -20.28 -17.78 -9.59
C ILE A 184 -20.20 -16.65 -8.56
N LEU A 185 -20.06 -16.99 -7.27
CA LEU A 185 -19.89 -16.04 -6.20
C LEU A 185 -18.41 -15.91 -5.82
N VAL A 186 -17.83 -14.74 -6.03
CA VAL A 186 -16.48 -14.41 -5.58
C VAL A 186 -16.55 -13.61 -4.28
N MET A 187 -16.06 -14.17 -3.18
CA MET A 187 -16.03 -13.55 -1.86
C MET A 187 -14.68 -12.87 -1.61
N CYS A 188 -14.71 -11.62 -1.13
CA CYS A 188 -13.53 -10.82 -0.81
C CYS A 188 -13.52 -10.46 0.67
N GLY A 189 -12.33 -10.23 1.24
CA GLY A 189 -12.15 -9.91 2.65
C GLY A 189 -12.57 -8.49 3.05
N ASP A 190 -12.59 -7.56 2.09
CA ASP A 190 -12.97 -6.16 2.30
C ASP A 190 -13.59 -5.55 1.03
N GLN A 191 -14.23 -4.39 1.21
CA GLN A 191 -14.93 -3.69 0.14
C GLN A 191 -13.97 -3.17 -0.95
N GLY A 192 -12.76 -2.74 -0.59
CA GLY A 192 -11.75 -2.25 -1.52
C GLY A 192 -11.27 -3.36 -2.46
N THR A 193 -10.95 -4.53 -1.91
CA THR A 193 -10.62 -5.74 -2.69
C THR A 193 -11.77 -6.16 -3.58
N CYS A 194 -13.01 -6.13 -3.07
CA CYS A 194 -14.21 -6.46 -3.87
C CYS A 194 -14.36 -5.50 -5.07
N ALA A 195 -14.16 -4.21 -4.86
CA ALA A 195 -14.23 -3.21 -5.94
C ALA A 195 -13.15 -3.46 -7.01
N GLN A 196 -11.91 -3.74 -6.60
CA GLN A 196 -10.81 -4.05 -7.52
C GLN A 196 -11.05 -5.33 -8.33
N VAL A 197 -11.50 -6.41 -7.67
CA VAL A 197 -11.81 -7.67 -8.36
C VAL A 197 -12.95 -7.48 -9.36
N ARG A 198 -13.99 -6.73 -8.98
CA ARG A 198 -15.08 -6.38 -9.91
C ARG A 198 -14.56 -5.64 -11.13
N GLU A 199 -13.73 -4.62 -10.91
CA GLU A 199 -13.14 -3.82 -12.00
C GLU A 199 -12.24 -4.68 -12.89
N TYR A 200 -11.41 -5.54 -12.30
CA TYR A 200 -10.60 -6.50 -13.05
C TYR A 200 -11.45 -7.39 -13.95
N LEU A 201 -12.47 -8.06 -13.41
CA LEU A 201 -13.35 -8.94 -14.18
C LEU A 201 -14.11 -8.22 -15.29
N GLN A 202 -14.46 -6.94 -15.08
CA GLN A 202 -15.13 -6.13 -16.11
C GLN A 202 -14.19 -5.68 -17.23
N THR A 203 -12.89 -5.55 -16.95
CA THR A 203 -11.93 -4.92 -17.86
C THR A 203 -10.81 -5.84 -18.33
N MET A 204 -10.71 -7.07 -17.84
CA MET A 204 -9.60 -7.98 -18.14
C MET A 204 -9.45 -8.33 -19.63
N TRP A 205 -10.51 -8.14 -20.43
CA TRP A 205 -10.49 -8.32 -21.88
C TRP A 205 -10.43 -7.01 -22.67
N VAL A 206 -10.49 -5.86 -21.99
CA VAL A 206 -10.41 -4.53 -22.62
C VAL A 206 -8.96 -4.22 -22.94
N ARG A 207 -8.70 -3.94 -24.22
CA ARG A 207 -7.37 -3.48 -24.66
C ARG A 207 -7.26 -1.97 -24.56
N PRO A 208 -6.11 -1.44 -24.15
CA PRO A 208 -5.88 0.01 -24.13
C PRO A 208 -6.07 0.63 -25.51
N SER A 209 -6.71 1.77 -25.59
CA SER A 209 -6.84 2.54 -26.83
C SER A 209 -5.51 3.18 -27.22
N GLU A 210 -5.37 3.59 -28.50
CA GLU A 210 -4.18 4.33 -28.96
C GLU A 210 -3.94 5.64 -28.18
N GLN A 211 -5.00 6.22 -27.61
CA GLN A 211 -4.92 7.40 -26.77
C GLN A 211 -4.36 7.05 -25.38
N ASP A 212 -4.76 5.92 -24.81
CA ASP A 212 -4.22 5.39 -23.56
C ASP A 212 -2.72 5.05 -23.69
N LYS A 213 -2.29 4.60 -24.85
CA LYS A 213 -0.87 4.30 -25.17
C LYS A 213 0.01 5.54 -25.25
N ARG A 214 -0.54 6.70 -25.66
CA ARG A 214 0.21 7.98 -25.72
C ARG A 214 0.49 8.53 -24.32
N ASP A 215 -0.47 8.41 -23.41
CA ASP A 215 -0.33 8.91 -22.04
C ASP A 215 0.63 8.04 -21.21
N VAL A 216 0.71 6.75 -21.54
CA VAL A 216 1.54 5.75 -20.85
C VAL A 216 2.05 4.75 -21.90
N PRO A 217 3.29 4.87 -22.40
CA PRO A 217 3.86 4.02 -23.45
C PRO A 217 3.79 2.52 -23.12
N GLU A 218 3.58 1.67 -24.14
CA GLU A 218 3.61 0.21 -24.01
C GLU A 218 5.00 -0.33 -24.35
N GLU A 219 5.42 -1.37 -23.62
CA GLU A 219 6.39 -2.33 -24.13
C GLU A 219 5.65 -3.33 -25.05
N GLU A 220 6.26 -3.68 -26.19
CA GLU A 220 5.63 -4.35 -27.33
C GLU A 220 5.16 -5.83 -27.11
N ASP A 221 5.23 -6.37 -25.90
CA ASP A 221 4.87 -7.75 -25.57
C ASP A 221 3.44 -7.90 -25.01
N SER A 222 2.44 -7.43 -25.72
CA SER A 222 1.05 -7.79 -25.39
C SER A 222 0.72 -9.15 -25.98
N ASP A 223 0.72 -10.19 -25.15
CA ASP A 223 0.21 -11.53 -25.49
C ASP A 223 -1.29 -11.42 -25.83
N ASP A 224 -1.57 -11.30 -27.14
CA ASP A 224 -2.91 -11.12 -27.69
C ASP A 224 -3.77 -12.35 -27.39
N GLY A 225 -4.60 -12.28 -26.38
CA GLY A 225 -5.60 -13.32 -26.07
C GLY A 225 -5.72 -13.72 -24.62
N LYS A 226 -4.82 -13.26 -23.72
CA LYS A 226 -4.94 -13.56 -22.29
C LYS A 226 -5.64 -12.44 -21.52
N PRO A 227 -6.34 -12.76 -20.41
CA PRO A 227 -6.91 -11.75 -19.53
C PRO A 227 -5.78 -10.98 -18.85
N THR A 228 -5.90 -9.65 -18.76
CA THR A 228 -4.88 -8.76 -18.18
C THR A 228 -5.51 -7.63 -17.40
N ALA A 229 -4.84 -7.14 -16.36
CA ALA A 229 -5.24 -5.95 -15.61
C ALA A 229 -4.72 -4.65 -16.22
N ASN A 230 -4.05 -4.69 -17.36
CA ASN A 230 -3.35 -3.55 -17.95
C ASN A 230 -4.24 -2.30 -18.09
N PHE A 231 -5.44 -2.42 -18.66
CA PHE A 231 -6.37 -1.30 -18.83
C PHE A 231 -6.72 -0.64 -17.48
N MET A 232 -7.10 -1.45 -16.49
CA MET A 232 -7.42 -0.98 -15.15
C MET A 232 -6.22 -0.29 -14.49
N MET A 233 -5.04 -0.93 -14.55
CA MET A 233 -3.84 -0.41 -13.89
C MET A 233 -3.32 0.87 -14.54
N ARG A 234 -3.42 1.02 -15.87
CA ARG A 234 -3.12 2.28 -16.57
C ARG A 234 -4.03 3.41 -16.12
N ARG A 235 -5.33 3.14 -16.00
CA ARG A 235 -6.29 4.11 -15.46
C ARG A 235 -5.94 4.49 -14.01
N ASN A 236 -5.62 3.51 -13.19
CA ASN A 236 -5.20 3.74 -11.80
C ASN A 236 -3.91 4.55 -11.72
N LEU A 237 -2.94 4.29 -12.60
CA LEU A 237 -1.69 5.07 -12.68
C LEU A 237 -1.97 6.55 -13.03
N ARG A 238 -2.80 6.82 -14.04
CA ARG A 238 -3.19 8.21 -14.38
C ARG A 238 -3.83 8.93 -13.19
N ASN A 239 -4.76 8.26 -12.51
CA ASN A 239 -5.42 8.80 -11.32
C ASN A 239 -4.44 9.03 -10.16
N TYR A 240 -3.49 8.13 -9.97
CA TYR A 240 -2.44 8.27 -8.96
C TYR A 240 -1.51 9.46 -9.25
N LEU A 241 -1.06 9.62 -10.50
CA LEU A 241 -0.19 10.72 -10.90
C LEU A 241 -0.90 12.08 -10.77
N ALA A 242 -2.16 12.16 -11.17
CA ALA A 242 -2.99 13.35 -10.96
C ALA A 242 -3.12 13.68 -9.46
N TRP A 243 -3.47 12.69 -8.64
CA TRP A 243 -3.54 12.84 -7.18
C TRP A 243 -2.20 13.31 -6.58
N LYS A 244 -1.09 12.72 -7.01
CA LYS A 244 0.25 13.07 -6.48
C LYS A 244 0.61 14.51 -6.80
N ARG A 245 0.31 14.98 -8.00
CA ARG A 245 0.49 16.38 -8.44
C ARG A 245 -0.36 17.34 -7.61
N ASP A 246 -1.64 17.03 -7.46
CA ASP A 246 -2.57 17.87 -6.72
C ASP A 246 -2.23 17.90 -5.22
N PHE A 247 -1.85 16.75 -4.65
CA PHE A 247 -1.39 16.65 -3.27
C PHE A 247 -0.13 17.49 -3.02
N ALA A 248 0.84 17.47 -3.93
CA ALA A 248 2.05 18.30 -3.82
C ALA A 248 1.72 19.81 -3.84
N ARG A 249 0.78 20.23 -4.68
CA ARG A 249 0.30 21.63 -4.77
C ARG A 249 -0.38 22.07 -3.48
N VAL A 250 -1.30 21.27 -2.96
CA VAL A 250 -2.02 21.57 -1.72
C VAL A 250 -1.06 21.60 -0.52
N SER A 251 -0.15 20.64 -0.42
CA SER A 251 0.86 20.64 0.63
C SER A 251 1.72 21.91 0.60
N ALA A 252 2.17 22.33 -0.59
CA ALA A 252 2.99 23.53 -0.75
C ALA A 252 2.20 24.81 -0.38
N SER A 253 0.92 24.91 -0.74
CA SER A 253 0.09 26.07 -0.37
C SER A 253 -0.16 26.17 1.12
N LEU A 254 -0.49 25.05 1.77
CA LEU A 254 -0.68 25.00 3.22
C LEU A 254 0.60 25.36 3.98
N PHE A 255 1.76 24.94 3.47
CA PHE A 255 3.05 25.29 4.03
C PHE A 255 3.30 26.81 3.98
N THR A 256 2.99 27.44 2.84
CA THR A 256 3.17 28.87 2.62
C THR A 256 2.21 29.71 3.48
N GLU A 257 0.97 29.28 3.65
CA GLU A 257 -0.01 29.95 4.50
C GLU A 257 0.36 29.88 5.97
N ASN A 258 0.84 28.73 6.46
CA ASN A 258 1.33 28.59 7.83
C ASN A 258 2.53 29.46 8.11
N GLN A 259 3.49 29.59 7.18
CA GLN A 259 4.62 30.53 7.34
C GLN A 259 4.16 31.98 7.40
N LYS A 260 3.20 32.39 6.57
CA LYS A 260 2.64 33.75 6.61
C LYS A 260 1.94 34.04 7.95
N SER A 261 1.22 33.05 8.50
CA SER A 261 0.56 33.17 9.80
C SER A 261 1.55 33.32 10.95
N ILE A 262 2.65 32.56 10.96
CA ILE A 262 3.71 32.65 11.97
C ILE A 262 4.41 34.03 11.90
N ASN A 263 4.81 34.46 10.70
CA ASN A 263 5.43 35.76 10.49
C ASN A 263 4.49 36.95 10.81
N GLY A 264 3.18 36.75 10.59
CA GLY A 264 2.15 37.75 10.92
C GLY A 264 1.89 37.90 12.43
N GLN A 265 2.13 36.88 13.24
CA GLN A 265 2.04 36.92 14.69
C GLN A 265 3.29 37.58 15.36
N GLU A 266 4.49 37.35 14.82
CA GLU A 266 5.70 38.01 15.30
C GLU A 266 5.66 39.51 15.09
N LEU A 267 5.04 40.01 14.03
CA LEU A 267 4.89 41.47 13.79
C LEU A 267 3.88 42.16 14.72
N ARG A 268 3.00 41.42 15.41
CA ARG A 268 2.01 41.97 16.34
C ARG A 268 2.51 42.04 17.80
N HIS A 269 3.64 41.40 18.12
CA HIS A 269 4.21 41.42 19.46
C HIS A 269 5.33 42.47 19.66
N ASN A 270 5.77 43.17 18.62
CA ASN A 270 6.81 44.19 18.63
C ASN A 270 6.28 45.61 18.32
N GLY A 271 5.00 45.85 18.58
CA GLY A 271 4.36 47.17 18.44
C GLY A 271 3.87 47.71 19.78
#